data_b920dd81da30527736d7217cd5ca5572
#
_entry.id   b920dd81da30527736d7217cd5ca5572
#
_cell.length_a   1.000
_cell.length_b   1.000
_cell.length_c   1.000
_cell.angle_alpha   90.00
_cell.angle_beta   90.00
_cell.angle_gamma   90.00
#
_symmetry.space_group_name_H-M   'P 1'
#
loop_
_entity.id
_entity.type
_entity.pdbx_description
1 polymer ?
#
loop_
_entity_poly.entity_id
_entity_poly.type
_entity_poly.pdbx_seq_one_letter_code
_entity_poly.pdbx_strand_id
1 'polypeptide(L)'
;MKNITDQLWTRSEPTVIIPPLRRYSLLTNSVQTSFPDQSLSTDELKSRAIDIRKDIVTMIAQGGSGHPGGSLSAVEILSSLYFKVMNHDPQNPKWDLRDKFILSKAHACPVLYVHLAHCGYFPSAELATFRKIDSRLQGHAHIKTPGVEMSGGSLGQGLSFGLGSALSARLDKKESRVYVLLGDGECDEGQIWEAAMAATHYNVDNLVAIVDRNGIQNDTWTKDVMNLEQLADKWRAFGWNTVEIDGHDFTAILSSLEEAKKVKGKPSAIIASTFKGKGISFMENNPDFHGKAPNQEQLQQALSELDNLK
;
A
#
# COMPACT_ATOMS: atom_id res chain seq x y z
N MET A 1 -46.40 -7.26 41.80
CA MET A 1 -45.74 -6.95 40.52
C MET A 1 -44.75 -5.83 40.76
N LYS A 2 -43.50 -6.15 40.99
CA LYS A 2 -42.39 -5.15 41.17
C LYS A 2 -41.63 -5.04 39.86
N ASN A 3 -41.51 -3.83 39.35
CA ASN A 3 -40.81 -3.47 38.13
C ASN A 3 -39.34 -3.89 38.17
N ILE A 4 -38.94 -4.68 37.17
CA ILE A 4 -37.54 -5.05 36.86
C ILE A 4 -37.12 -4.14 35.68
N THR A 5 -36.75 -2.91 35.98
CA THR A 5 -36.15 -2.01 34.97
C THR A 5 -35.33 -0.92 35.62
N ASP A 6 -34.26 -1.28 36.38
CA ASP A 6 -33.26 -0.31 36.78
C ASP A 6 -31.98 -1.02 37.24
N GLN A 7 -31.32 -1.75 36.33
CA GLN A 7 -29.90 -2.08 36.43
C GLN A 7 -29.29 -2.02 35.04
N LEU A 8 -29.18 -0.83 34.50
CA LEU A 8 -28.46 -0.56 33.28
C LEU A 8 -27.10 0.06 33.63
N TRP A 9 -26.05 -0.78 33.56
CA TRP A 9 -24.77 -0.53 32.95
C TRP A 9 -24.14 0.87 33.15
N THR A 10 -23.55 1.10 34.32
CA THR A 10 -22.44 2.05 34.46
C THR A 10 -21.13 1.26 34.41
N ARG A 11 -20.72 0.84 33.22
CA ARG A 11 -19.31 0.58 32.97
C ARG A 11 -18.67 1.93 32.64
N SER A 12 -17.90 2.45 33.57
CA SER A 12 -16.92 3.47 33.31
C SER A 12 -15.90 2.86 32.35
N GLU A 13 -16.03 3.18 31.05
CA GLU A 13 -14.97 2.85 30.12
C GLU A 13 -13.69 3.55 30.57
N PRO A 14 -12.55 2.85 30.63
CA PRO A 14 -11.29 3.51 30.92
C PRO A 14 -11.05 4.54 29.81
N THR A 15 -10.83 5.79 30.19
CA THR A 15 -10.46 6.87 29.25
C THR A 15 -9.12 6.49 28.61
N VAL A 16 -9.16 5.89 27.43
CA VAL A 16 -7.98 5.49 26.67
C VAL A 16 -7.33 6.77 26.16
N ILE A 17 -6.22 7.16 26.75
CA ILE A 17 -5.37 8.25 26.23
C ILE A 17 -4.63 7.68 25.02
N ILE A 18 -5.27 7.71 23.86
CA ILE A 18 -4.60 7.43 22.58
C ILE A 18 -3.77 8.68 22.27
N PRO A 19 -2.45 8.57 22.08
CA PRO A 19 -1.68 9.72 21.63
C PRO A 19 -2.28 10.25 20.33
N PRO A 20 -2.46 11.56 20.16
CA PRO A 20 -2.91 12.11 18.89
C PRO A 20 -1.93 11.69 17.80
N LEU A 21 -2.44 11.39 16.59
CA LEU A 21 -1.60 11.27 15.42
C LEU A 21 -0.65 12.48 15.45
N ARG A 22 0.66 12.21 15.41
CA ARG A 22 1.65 13.29 15.50
C ARG A 22 1.26 14.38 14.52
N ARG A 23 1.04 15.60 15.02
CA ARG A 23 1.08 16.76 14.15
C ARG A 23 2.53 16.83 13.66
N TYR A 24 2.77 16.32 12.44
CA TYR A 24 3.98 16.74 11.78
C TYR A 24 3.91 18.25 11.81
N SER A 25 4.83 18.87 12.57
CA SER A 25 5.15 20.26 12.31
C SER A 25 5.46 20.25 10.81
N LEU A 26 4.55 20.79 10.02
CA LEU A 26 4.87 21.21 8.68
C LEU A 26 6.20 21.94 8.87
N LEU A 27 7.29 21.29 8.48
CA LEU A 27 8.53 22.01 8.29
C LEU A 27 8.08 23.15 7.37
N THR A 28 7.90 24.29 8.00
CA THR A 28 7.50 25.53 7.34
C THR A 28 8.54 25.78 6.29
N ASN A 29 8.25 25.36 5.06
CA ASN A 29 8.75 26.02 3.88
C ASN A 29 8.23 25.23 2.67
N SER A 30 7.27 25.85 1.97
CA SER A 30 6.68 25.42 0.72
C SER A 30 6.02 24.03 0.77
N VAL A 31 4.69 24.01 0.80
CA VAL A 31 3.90 22.82 0.42
C VAL A 31 4.42 22.42 -0.95
N GLN A 32 5.09 21.29 -1.01
CA GLN A 32 5.53 20.74 -2.29
C GLN A 32 4.26 20.41 -3.08
N THR A 33 4.04 21.11 -4.17
CA THR A 33 2.80 21.06 -4.94
C THR A 33 2.84 20.01 -6.04
N SER A 34 3.99 19.41 -6.29
CA SER A 34 4.15 18.39 -7.35
C SER A 34 5.17 17.31 -6.96
N PHE A 35 4.93 16.10 -7.44
CA PHE A 35 5.83 14.95 -7.32
C PHE A 35 6.23 14.46 -8.72
N PRO A 36 7.39 13.80 -8.90
CA PRO A 36 8.31 13.30 -7.86
C PRO A 36 9.24 14.37 -7.28
N ASP A 37 9.68 14.17 -6.04
CA ASP A 37 10.72 14.96 -5.41
C ASP A 37 12.09 14.31 -5.61
N GLN A 38 12.83 14.79 -6.59
CA GLN A 38 14.15 14.27 -6.92
C GLN A 38 15.23 14.64 -5.89
N SER A 39 14.97 15.62 -5.01
CA SER A 39 15.94 16.07 -3.99
C SER A 39 16.02 15.11 -2.79
N LEU A 40 15.01 14.29 -2.55
CA LEU A 40 14.98 13.36 -1.42
C LEU A 40 16.10 12.31 -1.52
N SER A 41 16.91 12.23 -0.48
CA SER A 41 17.92 11.18 -0.32
C SER A 41 17.28 9.86 0.14
N THR A 42 18.01 8.76 -0.01
CA THR A 42 17.58 7.45 0.49
C THR A 42 17.42 7.45 2.02
N ASP A 43 18.22 8.19 2.76
CA ASP A 43 18.12 8.25 4.23
C ASP A 43 16.90 9.05 4.67
N GLU A 44 16.52 10.09 3.95
CA GLU A 44 15.24 10.78 4.17
C GLU A 44 14.05 9.87 3.88
N LEU A 45 14.11 9.03 2.83
CA LEU A 45 13.07 8.03 2.57
C LEU A 45 12.98 7.01 3.70
N LYS A 46 14.10 6.51 4.24
CA LYS A 46 14.12 5.60 5.40
C LYS A 46 13.46 6.24 6.64
N SER A 47 13.81 7.51 6.92
CA SER A 47 13.20 8.24 8.03
C SER A 47 11.69 8.39 7.85
N ARG A 48 11.24 8.76 6.65
CA ARG A 48 9.79 8.84 6.32
C ARG A 48 9.09 7.49 6.45
N ALA A 49 9.74 6.40 6.03
CA ALA A 49 9.19 5.05 6.14
C ALA A 49 8.88 4.66 7.61
N ILE A 50 9.75 5.07 8.54
CA ILE A 50 9.51 4.87 9.98
C ILE A 50 8.27 5.64 10.43
N ASP A 51 8.14 6.90 10.06
CA ASP A 51 7.00 7.73 10.43
C ASP A 51 5.69 7.20 9.82
N ILE A 52 5.72 6.75 8.56
CA ILE A 52 4.60 6.09 7.88
C ILE A 52 4.16 4.82 8.62
N ARG A 53 5.10 3.99 9.07
CA ARG A 53 4.78 2.80 9.88
C ARG A 53 4.08 3.17 11.18
N LYS A 54 4.52 4.22 11.88
CA LYS A 54 3.87 4.71 13.10
C LYS A 54 2.43 5.15 12.84
N ASP A 55 2.20 5.87 11.76
CA ASP A 55 0.85 6.31 11.39
C ASP A 55 -0.05 5.13 11.00
N ILE A 56 0.48 4.14 10.26
CA ILE A 56 -0.25 2.91 9.91
C ILE A 56 -0.72 2.17 11.16
N VAL A 57 0.18 1.87 12.10
CA VAL A 57 -0.19 1.09 13.29
C VAL A 57 -1.11 1.87 14.21
N THR A 58 -0.90 3.19 14.35
CA THR A 58 -1.76 4.08 15.15
C THR A 58 -3.17 4.14 14.56
N MET A 59 -3.28 4.36 13.24
CA MET A 59 -4.56 4.42 12.54
C MET A 59 -5.35 3.12 12.68
N ILE A 60 -4.70 1.96 12.52
CA ILE A 60 -5.33 0.64 12.63
C ILE A 60 -5.76 0.37 14.07
N ALA A 61 -4.92 0.69 15.07
CA ALA A 61 -5.26 0.53 16.49
C ALA A 61 -6.47 1.39 16.87
N GLN A 62 -6.54 2.65 16.43
CA GLN A 62 -7.67 3.56 16.66
C GLN A 62 -8.95 3.09 15.96
N GLY A 63 -8.83 2.47 14.80
CA GLY A 63 -9.96 1.89 14.07
C GLY A 63 -10.45 0.56 14.66
N GLY A 64 -9.69 -0.06 15.58
CA GLY A 64 -10.01 -1.35 16.21
C GLY A 64 -10.02 -2.54 15.26
N SER A 65 -9.71 -2.34 14.00
CA SER A 65 -9.63 -3.38 12.96
C SER A 65 -8.84 -2.88 11.75
N GLY A 66 -8.26 -3.79 10.96
CA GLY A 66 -7.50 -3.48 9.75
C GLY A 66 -6.42 -4.51 9.48
N HIS A 67 -5.64 -4.29 8.42
CA HIS A 67 -4.65 -5.24 7.93
C HIS A 67 -3.22 -4.65 8.08
N PRO A 68 -2.60 -4.74 9.28
CA PRO A 68 -1.27 -4.16 9.51
C PRO A 68 -0.18 -4.88 8.72
N GLY A 69 -0.18 -6.21 8.69
CA GLY A 69 0.90 -7.00 8.09
C GLY A 69 1.19 -6.62 6.65
N GLY A 70 0.18 -6.69 5.77
CA GLY A 70 0.32 -6.37 4.35
C GLY A 70 0.44 -4.86 4.06
N SER A 71 0.12 -4.00 5.03
CA SER A 71 0.38 -2.56 4.94
C SER A 71 1.84 -2.24 5.24
N LEU A 72 2.40 -2.87 6.27
CA LEU A 72 3.78 -2.63 6.71
C LEU A 72 4.82 -3.20 5.72
N SER A 73 4.51 -4.32 5.04
CA SER A 73 5.40 -4.91 4.03
C SER A 73 5.63 -4.00 2.82
N ALA A 74 4.65 -3.15 2.48
CA ALA A 74 4.65 -2.37 1.25
C ALA A 74 5.17 -0.91 1.43
N VAL A 75 5.65 -0.54 2.61
CA VAL A 75 5.98 0.86 2.93
C VAL A 75 7.08 1.41 2.03
N GLU A 76 8.19 0.69 1.84
CA GLU A 76 9.30 1.14 1.00
C GLU A 76 8.88 1.24 -0.48
N ILE A 77 8.07 0.30 -0.95
CA ILE A 77 7.56 0.29 -2.33
C ILE A 77 6.71 1.54 -2.59
N LEU A 78 5.73 1.83 -1.72
CA LEU A 78 4.88 3.01 -1.90
C LEU A 78 5.66 4.31 -1.67
N SER A 79 6.57 4.35 -0.72
CA SER A 79 7.43 5.53 -0.49
C SER A 79 8.28 5.85 -1.72
N SER A 80 8.85 4.84 -2.37
CA SER A 80 9.58 5.02 -3.63
C SER A 80 8.68 5.56 -4.73
N LEU A 81 7.50 4.97 -4.90
CA LEU A 81 6.54 5.40 -5.93
C LEU A 81 6.05 6.83 -5.69
N TYR A 82 5.47 7.12 -4.53
CA TYR A 82 4.79 8.38 -4.26
C TYR A 82 5.75 9.55 -4.08
N PHE A 83 6.94 9.33 -3.51
CA PHE A 83 7.86 10.44 -3.26
C PHE A 83 8.90 10.65 -4.36
N LYS A 84 9.30 9.58 -5.11
CA LYS A 84 10.45 9.67 -6.03
C LYS A 84 10.17 9.33 -7.49
N VAL A 85 9.11 8.56 -7.79
CA VAL A 85 8.98 7.94 -9.12
C VAL A 85 7.75 8.42 -9.89
N MET A 86 6.59 8.48 -9.24
CA MET A 86 5.32 8.81 -9.88
C MET A 86 5.18 10.32 -10.09
N ASN A 87 4.72 10.67 -11.27
CA ASN A 87 4.32 12.01 -11.62
C ASN A 87 2.85 12.22 -11.20
N HIS A 88 2.62 12.94 -10.11
CA HIS A 88 1.29 13.22 -9.58
C HIS A 88 1.21 14.58 -8.88
N ASP A 89 0.00 15.10 -8.74
CA ASP A 89 -0.26 16.37 -8.08
C ASP A 89 -1.40 16.21 -7.06
N PRO A 90 -1.10 16.28 -5.76
CA PRO A 90 -2.10 16.18 -4.71
C PRO A 90 -3.16 17.28 -4.75
N GLN A 91 -2.82 18.48 -5.27
CA GLN A 91 -3.75 19.60 -5.40
C GLN A 91 -4.68 19.44 -6.61
N ASN A 92 -4.29 18.57 -7.56
CA ASN A 92 -5.12 18.21 -8.71
C ASN A 92 -5.20 16.68 -8.86
N PRO A 93 -5.89 15.96 -7.97
CA PRO A 93 -5.95 14.50 -7.96
C PRO A 93 -6.53 13.88 -9.25
N LYS A 94 -7.20 14.69 -10.05
CA LYS A 94 -7.80 14.29 -11.34
C LYS A 94 -6.96 14.71 -12.55
N TRP A 95 -5.75 15.21 -12.32
CA TRP A 95 -4.87 15.56 -13.43
C TRP A 95 -4.69 14.41 -14.40
N ASP A 96 -5.03 14.66 -15.65
CA ASP A 96 -5.21 13.59 -16.65
C ASP A 96 -3.89 12.98 -17.15
N LEU A 97 -2.77 13.70 -17.01
CA LEU A 97 -1.45 13.24 -17.42
C LEU A 97 -0.63 12.59 -16.29
N ARG A 98 -1.23 12.49 -15.08
CA ARG A 98 -0.55 11.87 -13.95
C ARG A 98 -0.31 10.38 -14.17
N ASP A 99 0.71 9.86 -13.51
CA ASP A 99 0.84 8.41 -13.32
C ASP A 99 -0.27 7.90 -12.38
N LYS A 100 -0.60 6.62 -12.49
CA LYS A 100 -1.66 5.99 -11.69
C LYS A 100 -1.09 4.85 -10.85
N PHE A 101 -1.50 4.81 -9.59
CA PHE A 101 -1.21 3.71 -8.70
C PHE A 101 -2.48 2.94 -8.34
N ILE A 102 -2.45 1.62 -8.48
CA ILE A 102 -3.56 0.73 -8.17
C ILE A 102 -3.13 -0.25 -7.09
N LEU A 103 -3.78 -0.16 -5.94
CA LEU A 103 -3.61 -1.11 -4.86
C LEU A 103 -4.54 -2.31 -5.09
N SER A 104 -4.05 -3.36 -5.75
CA SER A 104 -4.86 -4.54 -6.07
C SER A 104 -5.20 -5.35 -4.82
N LYS A 105 -4.22 -5.55 -3.91
CA LYS A 105 -4.47 -6.06 -2.55
C LYS A 105 -5.11 -4.98 -1.66
N ALA A 106 -6.32 -4.59 -1.98
CA ALA A 106 -6.99 -3.39 -1.46
C ALA A 106 -7.23 -3.38 0.05
N HIS A 107 -7.12 -4.53 0.73
CA HIS A 107 -7.16 -4.64 2.18
C HIS A 107 -5.96 -3.96 2.86
N ALA A 108 -4.81 -3.83 2.16
CA ALA A 108 -3.66 -3.06 2.63
C ALA A 108 -3.85 -1.53 2.47
N CYS A 109 -5.09 -1.05 2.37
CA CYS A 109 -5.41 0.39 2.22
C CYS A 109 -4.77 1.31 3.28
N PRO A 110 -4.46 0.89 4.52
CA PRO A 110 -3.75 1.77 5.46
C PRO A 110 -2.45 2.35 4.91
N VAL A 111 -1.62 1.54 4.23
CA VAL A 111 -0.38 2.07 3.64
C VAL A 111 -0.67 3.12 2.56
N LEU A 112 -1.68 2.91 1.74
CA LEU A 112 -2.07 3.88 0.70
C LEU A 112 -2.60 5.17 1.32
N TYR A 113 -3.51 5.09 2.30
CA TYR A 113 -4.08 6.27 2.95
C TYR A 113 -3.03 7.12 3.64
N VAL A 114 -2.07 6.50 4.33
CA VAL A 114 -0.99 7.23 4.98
C VAL A 114 -0.11 7.94 3.94
N HIS A 115 0.27 7.27 2.84
CA HIS A 115 1.05 7.92 1.78
C HIS A 115 0.29 9.08 1.12
N LEU A 116 -1.00 8.90 0.83
CA LEU A 116 -1.82 9.98 0.27
C LEU A 116 -1.92 11.19 1.22
N ALA A 117 -2.08 10.95 2.53
CA ALA A 117 -2.07 12.01 3.53
C ALA A 117 -0.72 12.73 3.60
N HIS A 118 0.41 11.98 3.60
CA HIS A 118 1.76 12.54 3.61
C HIS A 118 2.10 13.32 2.33
N CYS A 119 1.52 12.94 1.20
CA CYS A 119 1.62 13.72 -0.04
C CYS A 119 0.69 14.96 -0.06
N GLY A 120 -0.28 15.07 0.85
CA GLY A 120 -1.18 16.23 0.93
C GLY A 120 -2.47 16.08 0.12
N TYR A 121 -2.89 14.88 -0.27
CA TYR A 121 -4.20 14.64 -0.90
C TYR A 121 -5.37 14.95 0.02
N PHE A 122 -5.15 14.81 1.33
CA PHE A 122 -6.08 15.18 2.39
C PHE A 122 -5.32 15.37 3.72
N PRO A 123 -5.93 16.05 4.71
CA PRO A 123 -5.29 16.30 6.01
C PRO A 123 -4.97 15.01 6.76
N SER A 124 -3.77 14.86 7.32
CA SER A 124 -3.37 13.69 8.09
C SER A 124 -4.27 13.42 9.30
N ALA A 125 -4.94 14.45 9.84
CA ALA A 125 -5.92 14.28 10.92
C ALA A 125 -7.09 13.36 10.53
N GLU A 126 -7.41 13.22 9.24
CA GLU A 126 -8.46 12.33 8.77
C GLU A 126 -8.11 10.84 8.98
N LEU A 127 -6.82 10.47 9.10
CA LEU A 127 -6.41 9.11 9.37
C LEU A 127 -7.06 8.55 10.65
N ALA A 128 -7.35 9.39 11.64
CA ALA A 128 -8.06 9.02 12.86
C ALA A 128 -9.53 8.61 12.64
N THR A 129 -10.06 8.81 11.44
CA THR A 129 -11.44 8.41 11.06
C THR A 129 -11.51 7.05 10.39
N PHE A 130 -10.40 6.35 10.24
CA PHE A 130 -10.33 5.05 9.58
C PHE A 130 -11.40 4.07 10.07
N ARG A 131 -12.14 3.49 9.14
CA ARG A 131 -13.26 2.55 9.39
C ARG A 131 -14.44 3.11 10.20
N LYS A 132 -14.51 4.40 10.47
CA LYS A 132 -15.71 5.00 11.04
C LYS A 132 -16.80 5.13 9.98
N ILE A 133 -18.08 5.12 10.42
CA ILE A 133 -19.24 5.00 9.53
C ILE A 133 -19.31 6.10 8.46
N ASP A 134 -18.94 7.33 8.81
CA ASP A 134 -19.02 8.48 7.89
C ASP A 134 -17.67 8.81 7.23
N SER A 135 -16.65 7.99 7.47
CA SER A 135 -15.34 8.21 6.89
C SER A 135 -15.27 7.72 5.44
N ARG A 136 -14.53 8.43 4.60
CA ARG A 136 -14.13 7.93 3.28
C ARG A 136 -12.97 6.93 3.35
N LEU A 137 -12.27 6.84 4.50
CA LEU A 137 -11.17 5.92 4.74
C LEU A 137 -11.68 4.58 5.26
N GLN A 138 -12.27 3.80 4.37
CA GLN A 138 -12.86 2.49 4.67
C GLN A 138 -11.81 1.38 4.69
N GLY A 139 -12.18 0.17 5.12
CA GLY A 139 -11.29 -0.99 5.26
C GLY A 139 -10.75 -1.57 3.96
N HIS A 140 -11.22 -1.10 2.82
CA HIS A 140 -10.68 -1.31 1.48
C HIS A 140 -10.63 0.03 0.75
N ALA A 141 -9.62 0.22 -0.10
CA ALA A 141 -9.47 1.45 -0.83
C ALA A 141 -10.70 1.74 -1.70
N HIS A 142 -11.18 3.00 -1.67
CA HIS A 142 -12.39 3.42 -2.38
C HIS A 142 -12.18 4.76 -3.09
N ILE A 143 -12.71 4.89 -4.31
CA ILE A 143 -12.55 6.07 -5.21
C ILE A 143 -13.10 7.39 -4.64
N LYS A 144 -13.86 7.37 -3.53
CA LYS A 144 -14.23 8.59 -2.80
C LYS A 144 -13.05 9.26 -2.10
N THR A 145 -11.96 8.53 -1.89
CA THR A 145 -10.72 9.06 -1.32
C THR A 145 -9.88 9.65 -2.44
N PRO A 146 -9.50 10.95 -2.38
CA PRO A 146 -8.64 11.57 -3.38
C PRO A 146 -7.33 10.80 -3.56
N GLY A 147 -6.91 10.57 -4.80
CA GLY A 147 -5.72 9.79 -5.14
C GLY A 147 -5.93 8.28 -5.20
N VAL A 148 -7.13 7.77 -4.89
CA VAL A 148 -7.48 6.36 -5.09
C VAL A 148 -8.09 6.17 -6.47
N GLU A 149 -7.49 5.32 -7.30
CA GLU A 149 -7.86 5.12 -8.71
C GLU A 149 -8.95 4.06 -8.90
N MET A 150 -9.04 3.09 -7.98
CA MET A 150 -9.96 1.96 -8.08
C MET A 150 -10.53 1.62 -6.70
N SER A 151 -11.84 1.38 -6.63
CA SER A 151 -12.44 0.73 -5.47
C SER A 151 -12.13 -0.76 -5.51
N GLY A 152 -11.30 -1.22 -4.57
CA GLY A 152 -10.86 -2.60 -4.50
C GLY A 152 -11.61 -3.40 -3.44
N GLY A 153 -11.35 -4.73 -3.40
CA GLY A 153 -11.89 -5.66 -2.40
C GLY A 153 -11.78 -7.10 -2.86
N SER A 154 -12.29 -7.43 -4.03
CA SER A 154 -12.03 -8.72 -4.68
C SER A 154 -10.60 -8.73 -5.22
N LEU A 155 -9.82 -9.74 -4.80
CA LEU A 155 -8.44 -9.90 -5.25
C LEU A 155 -8.38 -10.24 -6.75
N GLY A 156 -7.25 -9.96 -7.39
CA GLY A 156 -7.02 -10.23 -8.81
C GLY A 156 -7.55 -9.17 -9.79
N GLN A 157 -8.46 -8.28 -9.34
CA GLN A 157 -9.11 -7.30 -10.22
C GLN A 157 -8.19 -6.14 -10.64
N GLY A 158 -7.25 -5.77 -9.77
CA GLY A 158 -6.45 -4.56 -9.94
C GLY A 158 -5.55 -4.58 -11.17
N LEU A 159 -5.00 -5.76 -11.54
CA LEU A 159 -4.13 -5.87 -12.72
C LEU A 159 -4.91 -5.65 -14.01
N SER A 160 -6.13 -6.19 -14.10
CA SER A 160 -7.02 -5.99 -15.27
C SER A 160 -7.44 -4.52 -15.40
N PHE A 161 -7.76 -3.87 -14.26
CA PHE A 161 -8.07 -2.44 -14.25
C PHE A 161 -6.84 -1.60 -14.67
N GLY A 162 -5.65 -1.97 -14.17
CA GLY A 162 -4.38 -1.35 -14.55
C GLY A 162 -4.08 -1.48 -16.04
N LEU A 163 -4.29 -2.66 -16.59
CA LEU A 163 -4.14 -2.92 -18.02
C LEU A 163 -5.08 -2.02 -18.86
N GLY A 164 -6.35 -1.95 -18.48
CA GLY A 164 -7.31 -1.07 -19.16
C GLY A 164 -6.91 0.40 -19.09
N SER A 165 -6.43 0.85 -17.91
CA SER A 165 -5.94 2.22 -17.73
C SER A 165 -4.69 2.53 -18.55
N ALA A 166 -3.76 1.58 -18.67
CA ALA A 166 -2.54 1.72 -19.46
C ALA A 166 -2.84 1.76 -20.98
N LEU A 167 -3.76 0.92 -21.42
CA LEU A 167 -4.24 0.93 -22.81
C LEU A 167 -4.95 2.24 -23.17
N SER A 168 -5.81 2.75 -22.28
CA SER A 168 -6.47 4.04 -22.44
C SER A 168 -5.45 5.18 -22.59
N ALA A 169 -4.43 5.22 -21.71
CA ALA A 169 -3.38 6.23 -21.82
C ALA A 169 -2.65 6.19 -23.18
N ARG A 170 -2.37 4.98 -23.71
CA ARG A 170 -1.75 4.82 -25.03
C ARG A 170 -2.66 5.27 -26.17
N LEU A 171 -3.95 4.93 -26.11
CA LEU A 171 -4.94 5.39 -27.11
C LEU A 171 -5.02 6.92 -27.15
N ASP A 172 -4.96 7.55 -25.97
CA ASP A 172 -4.95 9.01 -25.83
C ASP A 172 -3.58 9.65 -26.10
N LYS A 173 -2.56 8.85 -26.46
CA LYS A 173 -1.15 9.28 -26.68
C LYS A 173 -0.54 9.98 -25.47
N LYS A 174 -0.91 9.55 -24.26
CA LYS A 174 -0.34 10.02 -22.98
C LYS A 174 0.87 9.18 -22.60
N GLU A 175 1.87 9.82 -22.00
CA GLU A 175 3.09 9.15 -21.54
C GLU A 175 2.96 8.58 -20.12
N SER A 176 1.79 8.78 -19.48
CA SER A 176 1.54 8.33 -18.12
C SER A 176 1.67 6.80 -17.97
N ARG A 177 2.20 6.40 -16.82
CA ARG A 177 2.41 5.00 -16.46
C ARG A 177 1.39 4.54 -15.43
N VAL A 178 1.20 3.24 -15.38
CA VAL A 178 0.32 2.59 -14.41
C VAL A 178 1.15 1.60 -13.60
N TYR A 179 1.11 1.76 -12.29
CA TYR A 179 1.76 0.90 -11.30
C TYR A 179 0.69 0.13 -10.54
N VAL A 180 0.80 -1.19 -10.46
CA VAL A 180 -0.17 -2.05 -9.77
C VAL A 180 0.56 -2.83 -8.70
N LEU A 181 0.17 -2.67 -7.43
CA LEU A 181 0.70 -3.47 -6.33
C LEU A 181 -0.21 -4.66 -6.06
N LEU A 182 0.35 -5.84 -6.24
CA LEU A 182 -0.26 -7.16 -6.01
C LEU A 182 0.27 -7.77 -4.70
N GLY A 183 -0.48 -8.68 -4.11
CA GLY A 183 0.04 -9.64 -3.14
C GLY A 183 0.51 -10.92 -3.83
N ASP A 184 1.42 -11.67 -3.20
CA ASP A 184 1.83 -12.98 -3.70
C ASP A 184 0.66 -13.97 -3.66
N GLY A 185 -0.06 -14.11 -2.54
CA GLY A 185 -1.26 -14.93 -2.47
C GLY A 185 -2.39 -14.47 -3.41
N GLU A 186 -2.43 -13.20 -3.78
CA GLU A 186 -3.35 -12.70 -4.80
C GLU A 186 -3.04 -13.27 -6.19
N CYS A 187 -1.81 -13.68 -6.45
CA CYS A 187 -1.43 -14.31 -7.71
C CYS A 187 -2.01 -15.74 -7.88
N ASP A 188 -2.71 -16.30 -6.88
CA ASP A 188 -3.54 -17.50 -7.03
C ASP A 188 -4.79 -17.24 -7.88
N GLU A 189 -5.22 -15.98 -7.99
CA GLU A 189 -6.39 -15.62 -8.79
C GLU A 189 -6.11 -15.77 -10.29
N GLY A 190 -6.96 -16.55 -11.00
CA GLY A 190 -6.81 -16.77 -12.45
C GLY A 190 -6.81 -15.49 -13.26
N GLN A 191 -7.54 -14.46 -12.82
CA GLN A 191 -7.63 -13.17 -13.50
C GLN A 191 -6.28 -12.43 -13.56
N ILE A 192 -5.36 -12.66 -12.63
CA ILE A 192 -3.99 -12.11 -12.72
C ILE A 192 -3.31 -12.63 -13.99
N TRP A 193 -3.41 -13.92 -14.27
CA TRP A 193 -2.76 -14.56 -15.41
C TRP A 193 -3.46 -14.23 -16.74
N GLU A 194 -4.78 -14.07 -16.74
CA GLU A 194 -5.54 -13.57 -17.89
C GLU A 194 -5.09 -12.14 -18.26
N ALA A 195 -4.98 -11.26 -17.27
CA ALA A 195 -4.46 -9.90 -17.47
C ALA A 195 -3.00 -9.90 -17.92
N ALA A 196 -2.18 -10.80 -17.36
CA ALA A 196 -0.77 -10.93 -17.74
C ALA A 196 -0.60 -11.33 -19.20
N MET A 197 -1.39 -12.30 -19.72
CA MET A 197 -1.42 -12.67 -21.13
C MET A 197 -1.83 -11.49 -22.02
N ALA A 198 -2.91 -10.80 -21.63
CA ALA A 198 -3.42 -9.69 -22.42
C ALA A 198 -2.44 -8.51 -22.47
N ALA A 199 -1.77 -8.19 -21.37
CA ALA A 199 -0.77 -7.12 -21.31
C ALA A 199 0.39 -7.35 -22.28
N THR A 200 0.87 -8.58 -22.37
CA THR A 200 1.92 -8.96 -23.32
C THR A 200 1.41 -8.98 -24.75
N HIS A 201 0.23 -9.53 -24.99
CA HIS A 201 -0.38 -9.55 -26.33
C HIS A 201 -0.49 -8.14 -26.94
N TYR A 202 -0.90 -7.17 -26.13
CA TYR A 202 -1.02 -5.77 -26.56
C TYR A 202 0.28 -4.95 -26.42
N ASN A 203 1.41 -5.57 -26.03
CA ASN A 203 2.72 -4.92 -25.86
C ASN A 203 2.64 -3.69 -24.95
N VAL A 204 2.02 -3.81 -23.77
CA VAL A 204 1.72 -2.68 -22.86
C VAL A 204 2.94 -2.35 -22.02
N ASP A 205 3.83 -1.48 -22.52
CA ASP A 205 5.10 -1.12 -21.89
C ASP A 205 5.01 0.04 -20.89
N ASN A 206 3.85 0.62 -20.70
CA ASN A 206 3.55 1.61 -19.67
C ASN A 206 2.84 1.00 -18.46
N LEU A 207 2.82 -0.34 -18.32
CA LEU A 207 2.27 -1.07 -17.16
C LEU A 207 3.39 -1.74 -16.38
N VAL A 208 3.43 -1.48 -15.07
CA VAL A 208 4.35 -2.11 -14.13
C VAL A 208 3.54 -2.81 -13.04
N ALA A 209 3.66 -4.13 -12.94
CA ALA A 209 3.16 -4.91 -11.82
C ALA A 209 4.27 -5.05 -10.77
N ILE A 210 3.95 -4.82 -9.50
CA ILE A 210 4.85 -5.04 -8.37
C ILE A 210 4.19 -6.07 -7.48
N VAL A 211 4.85 -7.20 -7.26
CA VAL A 211 4.34 -8.23 -6.36
C VAL A 211 5.03 -8.09 -5.01
N ASP A 212 4.26 -7.74 -3.98
CA ASP A 212 4.67 -7.80 -2.58
C ASP A 212 4.73 -9.27 -2.15
N ARG A 213 5.91 -9.90 -2.38
CA ARG A 213 6.14 -11.31 -2.08
C ARG A 213 6.57 -11.45 -0.62
N ASN A 214 5.58 -11.39 0.28
CA ASN A 214 5.81 -11.48 1.71
C ASN A 214 5.66 -12.92 2.28
N GLY A 215 5.29 -13.89 1.46
CA GLY A 215 5.22 -15.31 1.80
C GLY A 215 4.04 -15.74 2.66
N ILE A 216 3.11 -14.83 2.99
CA ILE A 216 1.96 -15.14 3.86
C ILE A 216 0.66 -14.62 3.24
N GLN A 217 -0.31 -15.53 3.05
CA GLN A 217 -1.68 -15.18 2.67
C GLN A 217 -2.67 -15.61 3.75
N ASN A 218 -3.67 -14.75 4.04
CA ASN A 218 -4.60 -14.97 5.14
C ASN A 218 -3.88 -15.40 6.43
N ASP A 219 -4.11 -16.60 6.90
CA ASP A 219 -3.72 -17.09 8.21
C ASP A 219 -2.48 -18.01 8.18
N THR A 220 -1.85 -18.21 7.00
CA THR A 220 -0.68 -19.11 6.89
C THR A 220 0.23 -18.76 5.72
N TRP A 221 1.28 -19.57 5.54
CA TRP A 221 2.28 -19.37 4.49
C TRP A 221 1.72 -19.67 3.09
N THR A 222 2.04 -18.84 2.11
CA THR A 222 1.60 -19.00 0.71
C THR A 222 1.94 -20.39 0.16
N LYS A 223 3.13 -20.90 0.48
CA LYS A 223 3.58 -22.23 0.04
C LYS A 223 2.71 -23.39 0.56
N ASP A 224 2.04 -23.18 1.71
CA ASP A 224 1.22 -24.21 2.36
C ASP A 224 -0.26 -24.12 1.92
N VAL A 225 -0.69 -22.95 1.43
CA VAL A 225 -2.04 -22.75 0.86
C VAL A 225 -2.06 -23.16 -0.61
N MET A 226 -1.26 -22.50 -1.42
CA MET A 226 -1.10 -22.78 -2.85
C MET A 226 0.31 -22.37 -3.26
N ASN A 227 1.14 -23.32 -3.63
CA ASN A 227 2.54 -23.05 -3.95
C ASN A 227 2.69 -22.36 -5.31
N LEU A 228 3.08 -21.10 -5.29
CA LEU A 228 3.31 -20.28 -6.48
C LEU A 228 4.73 -20.33 -7.04
N GLU A 229 5.65 -21.01 -6.35
CA GLU A 229 7.05 -21.05 -6.79
C GLU A 229 7.24 -21.89 -8.08
N GLN A 230 8.03 -21.49 -9.03
CA GLN A 230 8.86 -20.28 -9.14
C GLN A 230 8.03 -19.12 -9.68
N LEU A 231 7.67 -18.16 -8.84
CA LEU A 231 6.75 -17.07 -9.23
C LEU A 231 7.32 -16.18 -10.35
N ALA A 232 8.59 -15.78 -10.23
CA ALA A 232 9.21 -14.93 -11.25
C ALA A 232 9.27 -15.60 -12.63
N ASP A 233 9.50 -16.92 -12.68
CA ASP A 233 9.53 -17.68 -13.94
C ASP A 233 8.15 -17.75 -14.59
N LYS A 234 7.08 -17.81 -13.81
CA LYS A 234 5.71 -17.73 -14.33
C LYS A 234 5.50 -16.38 -15.05
N TRP A 235 5.86 -15.26 -14.42
CA TRP A 235 5.78 -13.94 -15.06
C TRP A 235 6.64 -13.85 -16.32
N ARG A 236 7.86 -14.41 -16.32
CA ARG A 236 8.72 -14.50 -17.51
C ARG A 236 8.08 -15.32 -18.62
N ALA A 237 7.46 -16.47 -18.28
CA ALA A 237 6.77 -17.32 -19.24
C ALA A 237 5.56 -16.64 -19.89
N PHE A 238 4.89 -15.72 -19.18
CA PHE A 238 3.86 -14.85 -19.74
C PHE A 238 4.42 -13.68 -20.57
N GLY A 239 5.75 -13.61 -20.79
CA GLY A 239 6.39 -12.60 -21.65
C GLY A 239 6.71 -11.27 -21.00
N TRP A 240 6.59 -11.15 -19.67
CA TRP A 240 6.92 -9.94 -18.95
C TRP A 240 8.43 -9.76 -18.75
N ASN A 241 8.90 -8.52 -18.77
CA ASN A 241 10.21 -8.17 -18.25
C ASN A 241 10.19 -8.29 -16.73
N THR A 242 10.83 -9.32 -16.17
CA THR A 242 10.70 -9.68 -14.75
C THR A 242 12.02 -9.57 -14.03
N VAL A 243 12.03 -8.86 -12.89
CA VAL A 243 13.15 -8.73 -11.97
C VAL A 243 12.73 -9.12 -10.55
N GLU A 244 13.65 -9.71 -9.80
CA GLU A 244 13.48 -10.03 -8.39
C GLU A 244 14.38 -9.10 -7.56
N ILE A 245 13.83 -8.52 -6.49
CA ILE A 245 14.54 -7.55 -5.65
C ILE A 245 14.26 -7.78 -4.15
N ASP A 246 15.10 -7.21 -3.29
CA ASP A 246 14.73 -6.94 -1.91
C ASP A 246 13.75 -5.76 -1.88
N GLY A 247 12.51 -6.02 -1.44
CA GLY A 247 11.42 -5.05 -1.37
C GLY A 247 11.57 -4.06 -0.19
N HIS A 248 12.63 -4.18 0.62
CA HIS A 248 12.97 -3.23 1.69
C HIS A 248 14.21 -2.40 1.38
N ASP A 249 14.91 -2.67 0.26
CA ASP A 249 16.03 -1.85 -0.21
C ASP A 249 15.55 -0.76 -1.18
N PHE A 250 15.55 0.48 -0.72
CA PHE A 250 15.18 1.64 -1.55
C PHE A 250 16.01 1.75 -2.82
N THR A 251 17.30 1.38 -2.78
CA THR A 251 18.17 1.45 -3.96
C THR A 251 17.74 0.44 -5.01
N ALA A 252 17.45 -0.79 -4.60
CA ALA A 252 16.98 -1.84 -5.50
C ALA A 252 15.59 -1.50 -6.09
N ILE A 253 14.66 -0.98 -5.25
CA ILE A 253 13.34 -0.56 -5.71
C ILE A 253 13.44 0.57 -6.73
N LEU A 254 14.13 1.65 -6.42
CA LEU A 254 14.28 2.81 -7.31
C LEU A 254 14.96 2.42 -8.63
N SER A 255 16.04 1.64 -8.57
CA SER A 255 16.72 1.16 -9.76
C SER A 255 15.81 0.31 -10.65
N SER A 256 15.06 -0.63 -10.07
CA SER A 256 14.14 -1.50 -10.83
C SER A 256 13.00 -0.73 -11.47
N LEU A 257 12.46 0.29 -10.80
CA LEU A 257 11.42 1.17 -11.33
C LEU A 257 11.94 2.03 -12.48
N GLU A 258 13.16 2.57 -12.38
CA GLU A 258 13.79 3.32 -13.47
C GLU A 258 14.12 2.42 -14.67
N GLU A 259 14.60 1.20 -14.46
CA GLU A 259 14.81 0.24 -15.56
C GLU A 259 13.47 -0.15 -16.23
N ALA A 260 12.40 -0.34 -15.46
CA ALA A 260 11.08 -0.60 -16.02
C ALA A 260 10.58 0.52 -16.94
N LYS A 261 10.97 1.78 -16.71
CA LYS A 261 10.63 2.91 -17.60
C LYS A 261 11.30 2.81 -18.96
N LYS A 262 12.45 2.14 -19.07
CA LYS A 262 13.24 1.99 -20.29
C LYS A 262 12.75 0.84 -21.15
N VAL A 263 12.06 -0.13 -20.59
CA VAL A 263 11.53 -1.29 -21.31
C VAL A 263 10.51 -0.85 -22.35
N LYS A 264 10.63 -1.39 -23.57
CA LYS A 264 9.71 -1.11 -24.68
C LYS A 264 9.09 -2.40 -25.22
N GLY A 265 7.82 -2.28 -25.62
CA GLY A 265 7.07 -3.35 -26.29
C GLY A 265 6.65 -4.50 -25.36
N LYS A 266 6.85 -4.42 -24.05
CA LYS A 266 6.35 -5.41 -23.09
C LYS A 266 6.20 -4.83 -21.69
N PRO A 267 5.25 -5.35 -20.89
CA PRO A 267 5.07 -4.92 -19.50
C PRO A 267 6.23 -5.38 -18.59
N SER A 268 6.38 -4.73 -17.42
CA SER A 268 7.39 -5.09 -16.42
C SER A 268 6.77 -5.62 -15.14
N ALA A 269 7.33 -6.69 -14.58
CA ALA A 269 6.98 -7.27 -13.29
C ALA A 269 8.18 -7.19 -12.33
N ILE A 270 7.96 -6.61 -11.16
CA ILE A 270 8.94 -6.53 -10.07
C ILE A 270 8.46 -7.43 -8.95
N ILE A 271 9.19 -8.51 -8.70
CA ILE A 271 8.91 -9.43 -7.59
C ILE A 271 9.73 -8.97 -6.40
N ALA A 272 9.08 -8.26 -5.49
CA ALA A 272 9.70 -7.65 -4.32
C ALA A 272 9.58 -8.59 -3.11
N SER A 273 10.68 -9.21 -2.70
CA SER A 273 10.74 -10.01 -1.47
C SER A 273 10.64 -9.09 -0.26
N THR A 274 9.64 -9.32 0.59
CA THR A 274 9.35 -8.48 1.76
C THR A 274 9.07 -9.33 3.00
N PHE A 275 8.99 -8.66 4.15
CA PHE A 275 8.53 -9.26 5.41
C PHE A 275 7.17 -8.70 5.78
N LYS A 276 6.16 -9.57 5.87
CA LYS A 276 4.83 -9.17 6.37
C LYS A 276 4.96 -8.63 7.80
N GLY A 277 4.46 -7.43 8.06
CA GLY A 277 4.59 -6.80 9.39
C GLY A 277 5.92 -6.09 9.66
N LYS A 278 6.70 -5.75 8.62
CA LYS A 278 8.04 -5.17 8.69
C LYS A 278 8.19 -4.02 9.68
N GLY A 279 9.22 -4.11 10.52
CA GLY A 279 9.64 -3.09 11.50
C GLY A 279 9.02 -3.24 12.89
N ILE A 280 8.17 -4.26 13.12
CA ILE A 280 7.53 -4.52 14.42
C ILE A 280 7.71 -5.98 14.78
N SER A 281 8.49 -6.25 15.82
CA SER A 281 9.00 -7.58 16.15
C SER A 281 7.92 -8.66 16.28
N PHE A 282 6.79 -8.35 16.91
CA PHE A 282 5.69 -9.31 17.11
C PHE A 282 4.75 -9.44 15.89
N MET A 283 4.91 -8.58 14.88
CA MET A 283 4.14 -8.64 13.62
C MET A 283 4.94 -9.24 12.47
N GLU A 284 6.29 -9.13 12.50
CA GLU A 284 7.12 -9.64 11.39
C GLU A 284 6.93 -11.15 11.22
N ASN A 285 6.56 -11.53 9.98
CA ASN A 285 6.33 -12.92 9.59
C ASN A 285 5.32 -13.67 10.50
N ASN A 286 4.40 -12.92 11.10
CA ASN A 286 3.35 -13.47 11.95
C ASN A 286 1.98 -13.41 11.23
N PRO A 287 1.42 -14.57 10.80
CA PRO A 287 0.13 -14.64 10.12
C PRO A 287 -1.03 -14.03 10.92
N ASP A 288 -1.00 -14.08 12.25
CA ASP A 288 -2.06 -13.53 13.12
C ASP A 288 -2.33 -12.05 12.85
N PHE A 289 -1.32 -11.31 12.38
CA PHE A 289 -1.45 -9.88 12.05
C PHE A 289 -1.81 -9.62 10.59
N HIS A 290 -2.35 -10.60 9.88
CA HIS A 290 -2.94 -10.34 8.57
C HIS A 290 -4.10 -9.35 8.67
N GLY A 291 -5.10 -9.63 9.51
CA GLY A 291 -6.32 -8.82 9.65
C GLY A 291 -6.62 -8.36 11.08
N LYS A 292 -5.67 -8.48 12.01
CA LYS A 292 -5.84 -8.17 13.43
C LYS A 292 -5.20 -6.84 13.79
N ALA A 293 -5.99 -5.92 14.36
CA ALA A 293 -5.46 -4.67 14.90
C ALA A 293 -4.65 -4.91 16.17
N PRO A 294 -3.56 -4.16 16.41
CA PRO A 294 -2.87 -4.20 17.70
C PRO A 294 -3.75 -3.59 18.81
N ASN A 295 -3.66 -4.18 20.00
CA ASN A 295 -4.25 -3.57 21.20
C ASN A 295 -3.37 -2.40 21.68
N GLN A 296 -3.76 -1.72 22.80
CA GLN A 296 -3.05 -0.54 23.30
C GLN A 296 -1.61 -0.85 23.73
N GLU A 297 -1.39 -1.96 24.42
CA GLU A 297 -0.06 -2.39 24.85
C GLU A 297 0.84 -2.67 23.65
N GLN A 298 0.33 -3.41 22.68
CA GLN A 298 0.99 -3.71 21.41
C GLN A 298 1.27 -2.45 20.58
N LEU A 299 0.36 -1.46 20.60
CA LEU A 299 0.60 -0.18 19.94
C LEU A 299 1.78 0.56 20.60
N GLN A 300 1.83 0.64 21.94
CA GLN A 300 2.95 1.30 22.63
C GLN A 300 4.27 0.60 22.37
N GLN A 301 4.29 -0.74 22.37
CA GLN A 301 5.47 -1.52 22.02
C GLN A 301 5.91 -1.22 20.58
N ALA A 302 4.99 -1.27 19.61
CA ALA A 302 5.29 -1.00 18.20
C ALA A 302 5.89 0.40 18.00
N LEU A 303 5.29 1.41 18.63
CA LEU A 303 5.79 2.79 18.54
C LEU A 303 7.19 2.93 19.16
N SER A 304 7.46 2.26 20.29
CA SER A 304 8.78 2.24 20.93
C SER A 304 9.83 1.55 20.04
N GLU A 305 9.50 0.42 19.46
CA GLU A 305 10.40 -0.30 18.55
C GLU A 305 10.74 0.58 17.32
N LEU A 306 9.74 1.23 16.73
CA LEU A 306 9.93 2.12 15.57
C LEU A 306 10.70 3.40 15.92
N ASP A 307 10.60 3.92 17.16
CA ASP A 307 11.41 5.05 17.62
C ASP A 307 12.90 4.68 17.71
N ASN A 308 13.22 3.43 18.03
CA ASN A 308 14.60 2.93 18.12
C ASN A 308 15.24 2.66 16.73
N LEU A 309 14.47 2.70 15.65
CA LEU A 309 14.98 2.54 14.28
C LEU A 309 15.39 3.89 13.62
N LYS A 310 15.07 5.01 14.28
CA LYS A 310 15.50 6.35 13.87
C LYS A 310 16.95 6.60 14.22
#